data_4384999b5234a9b904c01a79e3334e91
#
_entry.id   4384999b5234a9b904c01a79e3334e91
#
_cell.length_a   1.000
_cell.length_b   1.000
_cell.length_c   1.000
_cell.angle_alpha   90.00
_cell.angle_beta   90.00
_cell.angle_gamma   90.00
#
_symmetry.space_group_name_H-M   'P 1'
#
loop_
_entity.id
_entity.type
_entity.pdbx_description
1 polymer ?
#
loop_
_entity_poly.entity_id
_entity_poly.type
_entity_poly.pdbx_seq_one_letter_code
_entity_poly.pdbx_strand_id
1 'polypeptide(L)'
;VAPRLQDSWLAVQGPPGSGKTYLGAALAVELVRRGRKVGVTANSHRVIGHLLDEVGARAAESGIGVTIGQKTDASGKCTSDTARPYERYGELLQALEAGELNVVGGTPWLWSRPEFASAVDVLVVDEAGQLSLANTVAVSTSTRNLVLLGDPQQLDQPLQGAHPPGAEASALGHVLAGEPTMPRERGLFQDRTRRLHPDLCRFTSEAFYEGRLTSEEWLARQGLAGPGRFSGTGVRFVPVPHAGNRNDSPEEAAVVASLIRELVEGGATWTDAGGRPHALTWADVLVVAPYNAQVAEIARALPAARVGTVDKFQGQEAPVSIYSMATSSPEEAPRGMEFLYSLNRLNVATSRARCLAAVVASPALIRVRARTPRQMRLANALCRFIELAGPTGSAG
;
A
#
# COMPACT_ATOMS: atom_id res chain seq x y z
N VAL A 1 -11.15 -3.90 21.62
CA VAL A 1 -11.26 -5.32 21.17
C VAL A 1 -9.95 -6.04 21.43
N ALA A 2 -8.82 -5.63 20.85
CA ALA A 2 -7.54 -6.35 20.95
C ALA A 2 -7.11 -6.72 22.39
N PRO A 3 -7.25 -5.84 23.42
CA PRO A 3 -6.91 -6.23 24.79
C PRO A 3 -7.80 -7.31 25.42
N ARG A 4 -8.90 -7.67 24.75
CA ARG A 4 -9.84 -8.71 25.21
C ARG A 4 -9.69 -10.03 24.45
N LEU A 5 -8.72 -10.12 23.56
CA LEU A 5 -8.44 -11.37 22.82
C LEU A 5 -8.02 -12.47 23.80
N GLN A 6 -8.59 -13.64 23.64
CA GLN A 6 -8.27 -14.86 24.38
C GLN A 6 -8.26 -16.04 23.39
N ASP A 7 -7.07 -16.56 23.13
CA ASP A 7 -6.85 -17.65 22.18
C ASP A 7 -7.54 -17.40 20.82
N SER A 8 -7.37 -16.18 20.28
CA SER A 8 -8.14 -15.74 19.12
C SER A 8 -7.39 -14.71 18.27
N TRP A 9 -8.06 -14.21 17.24
CA TRP A 9 -7.47 -13.23 16.33
C TRP A 9 -8.42 -12.06 16.06
N LEU A 10 -7.83 -10.92 15.67
CA LEU A 10 -8.51 -9.74 15.17
C LEU A 10 -7.98 -9.38 13.80
N ALA A 11 -8.83 -9.41 12.78
CA ALA A 11 -8.50 -8.94 11.45
C ALA A 11 -8.95 -7.48 11.26
N VAL A 12 -8.08 -6.66 10.70
CA VAL A 12 -8.35 -5.26 10.36
C VAL A 12 -7.94 -5.01 8.92
N GLN A 13 -8.93 -4.77 8.07
CA GLN A 13 -8.69 -4.26 6.74
C GLN A 13 -8.60 -2.74 6.78
N GLY A 14 -7.47 -2.22 6.34
CA GLY A 14 -7.24 -0.79 6.24
C GLY A 14 -6.91 -0.36 4.82
N PRO A 15 -7.83 0.31 4.10
CA PRO A 15 -7.58 0.90 2.81
C PRO A 15 -6.40 1.89 2.79
N PRO A 16 -6.00 2.39 1.60
CA PRO A 16 -4.93 3.37 1.50
C PRO A 16 -5.16 4.61 2.37
N GLY A 17 -4.17 4.98 3.17
CA GLY A 17 -4.24 6.17 4.03
C GLY A 17 -5.19 6.04 5.24
N SER A 18 -5.72 4.87 5.56
CA SER A 18 -6.63 4.69 6.71
C SER A 18 -5.94 4.72 8.08
N GLY A 19 -4.58 4.71 8.12
CA GLY A 19 -3.83 4.77 9.36
C GLY A 19 -3.62 3.40 10.02
N LYS A 20 -3.42 2.34 9.23
CA LYS A 20 -3.10 0.98 9.73
C LYS A 20 -1.93 0.96 10.72
N THR A 21 -0.80 1.54 10.33
CA THR A 21 0.41 1.59 11.15
C THR A 21 0.17 2.34 12.45
N TYR A 22 -0.54 3.47 12.40
CA TYR A 22 -0.96 4.22 13.57
C TYR A 22 -1.82 3.36 14.51
N LEU A 23 -2.81 2.65 13.97
CA LEU A 23 -3.67 1.75 14.76
C LEU A 23 -2.85 0.62 15.36
N GLY A 24 -1.95 0.01 14.60
CA GLY A 24 -1.06 -1.07 15.07
C GLY A 24 -0.18 -0.61 16.23
N ALA A 25 0.40 0.58 16.12
CA ALA A 25 1.21 1.19 17.17
C ALA A 25 0.39 1.51 18.42
N ALA A 26 -0.77 2.14 18.26
CA ALA A 26 -1.66 2.44 19.37
C ALA A 26 -2.14 1.17 20.10
N LEU A 27 -2.43 0.09 19.37
CA LEU A 27 -2.76 -1.21 19.94
C LEU A 27 -1.60 -1.81 20.72
N ALA A 28 -0.38 -1.76 20.16
CA ALA A 28 0.82 -2.28 20.84
C ALA A 28 1.08 -1.54 22.15
N VAL A 29 1.01 -0.19 22.16
CA VAL A 29 1.18 0.63 23.35
C VAL A 29 0.11 0.32 24.42
N GLU A 30 -1.15 0.19 24.02
CA GLU A 30 -2.25 -0.16 24.95
C GLU A 30 -2.08 -1.58 25.52
N LEU A 31 -1.57 -2.53 24.74
CA LEU A 31 -1.28 -3.89 25.22
C LEU A 31 -0.14 -3.86 26.24
N VAL A 32 0.96 -3.13 25.95
CA VAL A 32 2.06 -2.94 26.90
C VAL A 32 1.60 -2.27 28.18
N ARG A 33 0.75 -1.23 28.11
CA ARG A 33 0.13 -0.59 29.28
C ARG A 33 -0.62 -1.58 30.18
N ARG A 34 -1.11 -2.68 29.60
CA ARG A 34 -1.78 -3.78 30.33
C ARG A 34 -0.83 -4.91 30.74
N GLY A 35 0.48 -4.71 30.64
CA GLY A 35 1.50 -5.69 31.04
C GLY A 35 1.67 -6.85 30.02
N ARG A 36 1.21 -6.70 28.76
CA ARG A 36 1.34 -7.71 27.72
C ARG A 36 2.65 -7.56 26.96
N LYS A 37 3.28 -8.69 26.63
CA LYS A 37 4.40 -8.75 25.67
C LYS A 37 3.85 -8.77 24.24
N VAL A 38 4.38 -7.90 23.40
CA VAL A 38 3.89 -7.72 22.01
C VAL A 38 4.97 -8.09 21.00
N GLY A 39 4.65 -8.98 20.09
CA GLY A 39 5.43 -9.24 18.88
C GLY A 39 4.96 -8.41 17.69
N VAL A 40 5.87 -8.02 16.83
CA VAL A 40 5.59 -7.34 15.55
C VAL A 40 6.25 -8.12 14.43
N THR A 41 5.50 -8.39 13.37
CA THR A 41 6.03 -9.05 12.16
C THR A 41 5.45 -8.45 10.87
N ALA A 42 6.23 -8.53 9.81
CA ALA A 42 5.86 -8.24 8.43
C ALA A 42 6.84 -8.91 7.47
N ASN A 43 6.58 -8.86 6.17
CA ASN A 43 7.44 -9.47 5.14
C ASN A 43 8.80 -8.78 4.97
N SER A 44 9.00 -7.57 5.50
CA SER A 44 10.27 -6.86 5.37
C SER A 44 10.69 -6.18 6.67
N HIS A 45 11.99 -6.14 6.92
CA HIS A 45 12.57 -5.42 8.06
C HIS A 45 12.18 -3.94 8.06
N ARG A 46 12.08 -3.31 6.88
CA ARG A 46 11.69 -1.91 6.75
C ARG A 46 10.28 -1.61 7.26
N VAL A 47 9.31 -2.46 6.93
CA VAL A 47 7.92 -2.33 7.42
C VAL A 47 7.89 -2.54 8.93
N ILE A 48 8.61 -3.55 9.44
CA ILE A 48 8.73 -3.81 10.87
C ILE A 48 9.32 -2.60 11.59
N GLY A 49 10.45 -2.07 11.12
CA GLY A 49 11.11 -0.92 11.73
C GLY A 49 10.21 0.30 11.78
N HIS A 50 9.52 0.60 10.69
CA HIS A 50 8.56 1.71 10.65
C HIS A 50 7.43 1.58 11.69
N LEU A 51 6.87 0.37 11.87
CA LEU A 51 5.86 0.15 12.90
C LEU A 51 6.46 0.27 14.31
N LEU A 52 7.67 -0.22 14.55
CA LEU A 52 8.35 -0.09 15.84
C LEU A 52 8.63 1.38 16.20
N ASP A 53 9.04 2.20 15.23
CA ASP A 53 9.26 3.63 15.42
C ASP A 53 7.96 4.36 15.76
N GLU A 54 6.86 4.00 15.09
CA GLU A 54 5.54 4.54 15.43
C GLU A 54 5.08 4.09 16.83
N VAL A 55 5.41 2.86 17.25
CA VAL A 55 5.16 2.41 18.65
C VAL A 55 5.94 3.28 19.63
N GLY A 56 7.23 3.55 19.37
CA GLY A 56 8.05 4.42 20.21
C GLY A 56 7.47 5.85 20.31
N ALA A 57 7.08 6.43 19.18
CA ALA A 57 6.46 7.75 19.13
C ALA A 57 5.15 7.81 19.93
N ARG A 58 4.25 6.83 19.74
CA ARG A 58 2.99 6.73 20.47
C ARG A 58 3.17 6.54 21.98
N ALA A 59 4.15 5.74 22.35
CA ALA A 59 4.49 5.50 23.76
C ALA A 59 4.96 6.79 24.44
N ALA A 60 5.82 7.55 23.77
CA ALA A 60 6.30 8.85 24.25
C ALA A 60 5.15 9.87 24.43
N GLU A 61 4.26 9.97 23.43
CA GLU A 61 3.08 10.85 23.50
C GLU A 61 2.12 10.48 24.64
N SER A 62 2.01 9.17 24.92
CA SER A 62 1.10 8.65 25.96
C SER A 62 1.74 8.56 27.34
N GLY A 63 3.02 8.86 27.48
CA GLY A 63 3.77 8.72 28.74
C GLY A 63 3.92 7.27 29.21
N ILE A 64 3.85 6.29 28.28
CA ILE A 64 3.96 4.87 28.59
C ILE A 64 5.37 4.40 28.29
N GLY A 65 6.03 3.75 29.27
CA GLY A 65 7.34 3.16 29.08
C GLY A 65 7.27 1.93 28.17
N VAL A 66 7.94 1.99 27.01
CA VAL A 66 8.13 0.84 26.14
C VAL A 66 9.63 0.57 25.97
N THR A 67 9.97 -0.71 25.93
CA THR A 67 11.32 -1.19 25.62
C THR A 67 11.23 -2.07 24.38
N ILE A 68 11.88 -1.62 23.30
CA ILE A 68 11.70 -2.20 21.97
C ILE A 68 13.00 -2.90 21.54
N GLY A 69 12.90 -4.16 21.09
CA GLY A 69 13.98 -4.89 20.46
C GLY A 69 13.64 -5.25 19.01
N GLN A 70 14.61 -5.21 18.12
CA GLN A 70 14.45 -5.70 16.74
C GLN A 70 15.52 -6.71 16.39
N LYS A 71 15.10 -7.87 15.85
CA LYS A 71 15.99 -8.81 15.19
C LYS A 71 16.53 -8.16 13.91
N THR A 72 17.83 -8.00 13.83
CA THR A 72 18.51 -7.40 12.66
C THR A 72 18.43 -8.31 11.44
N ASP A 73 18.67 -7.75 10.26
CA ASP A 73 18.85 -8.52 9.03
C ASP A 73 20.22 -9.24 8.97
N ALA A 74 20.51 -9.91 7.86
CA ALA A 74 21.76 -10.61 7.66
C ALA A 74 22.99 -9.69 7.63
N SER A 75 22.82 -8.38 7.41
CA SER A 75 23.90 -7.36 7.46
C SER A 75 24.12 -6.77 8.85
N GLY A 76 23.38 -7.25 9.87
CA GLY A 76 23.41 -6.72 11.24
C GLY A 76 22.72 -5.36 11.39
N LYS A 77 21.99 -4.89 10.37
CA LYS A 77 21.30 -3.59 10.40
C LYS A 77 19.92 -3.69 11.05
N CYS A 78 19.67 -2.76 11.95
CA CYS A 78 18.34 -2.43 12.43
C CYS A 78 17.70 -1.41 11.49
N THR A 79 16.40 -1.56 11.22
CA THR A 79 15.64 -0.63 10.37
C THR A 79 14.77 0.33 11.17
N SER A 80 14.69 0.14 12.48
CA SER A 80 14.06 1.05 13.43
C SER A 80 15.11 1.98 14.04
N ASP A 81 14.77 3.24 14.22
CA ASP A 81 15.60 4.24 14.90
C ASP A 81 15.44 4.19 16.42
N THR A 82 14.35 3.55 16.91
CA THR A 82 14.00 3.48 18.35
C THR A 82 14.26 2.12 18.99
N ALA A 83 14.36 1.05 18.20
CA ALA A 83 14.55 -0.29 18.70
C ALA A 83 16.02 -0.63 18.95
N ARG A 84 16.29 -1.36 20.05
CA ARG A 84 17.61 -1.95 20.30
C ARG A 84 17.85 -3.10 19.30
N PRO A 85 18.98 -3.11 18.56
CA PRO A 85 19.30 -4.18 17.62
C PRO A 85 19.75 -5.46 18.34
N TYR A 86 19.34 -6.63 17.81
CA TYR A 86 19.78 -7.93 18.25
C TYR A 86 20.20 -8.79 17.06
N GLU A 87 21.45 -9.23 17.05
CA GLU A 87 21.99 -10.10 15.99
C GLU A 87 21.69 -11.57 16.24
N ARG A 88 21.60 -11.98 17.51
CA ARG A 88 21.41 -13.38 17.90
C ARG A 88 20.02 -13.61 18.44
N TYR A 89 19.39 -14.70 18.00
CA TYR A 89 18.04 -15.09 18.44
C TYR A 89 17.99 -15.34 19.95
N GLY A 90 19.01 -16.03 20.50
CA GLY A 90 19.07 -16.37 21.93
C GLY A 90 19.16 -15.16 22.84
N GLU A 91 19.94 -14.13 22.46
CA GLU A 91 20.06 -12.88 23.23
C GLU A 91 18.75 -12.10 23.23
N LEU A 92 18.05 -12.06 22.07
CA LEU A 92 16.75 -11.41 21.94
C LEU A 92 15.69 -12.12 22.80
N LEU A 93 15.66 -13.47 22.77
CA LEU A 93 14.74 -14.26 23.56
C LEU A 93 15.00 -14.08 25.06
N GLN A 94 16.26 -14.15 25.49
CA GLN A 94 16.64 -13.94 26.88
C GLN A 94 16.21 -12.57 27.42
N ALA A 95 16.43 -11.49 26.64
CA ALA A 95 15.97 -10.16 27.01
C ALA A 95 14.45 -10.04 27.12
N LEU A 96 13.72 -10.73 26.22
CA LEU A 96 12.25 -10.80 26.26
C LEU A 96 11.73 -11.58 27.48
N GLU A 97 12.34 -12.71 27.79
CA GLU A 97 11.99 -13.55 28.96
C GLU A 97 12.28 -12.82 30.27
N ALA A 98 13.43 -12.17 30.36
CA ALA A 98 13.83 -11.37 31.53
C ALA A 98 12.96 -10.12 31.76
N GLY A 99 12.08 -9.78 30.81
CA GLY A 99 11.23 -8.60 30.89
C GLY A 99 11.97 -7.27 30.60
N GLU A 100 13.19 -7.33 30.05
CA GLU A 100 13.93 -6.18 29.57
C GLU A 100 13.29 -5.57 28.32
N LEU A 101 12.54 -6.38 27.55
CA LEU A 101 11.79 -5.98 26.36
C LEU A 101 10.31 -6.31 26.56
N ASN A 102 9.45 -5.38 26.15
CA ASN A 102 8.01 -5.59 26.09
C ASN A 102 7.43 -5.54 24.66
N VAL A 103 8.21 -5.04 23.69
CA VAL A 103 7.89 -5.09 22.26
C VAL A 103 9.08 -5.65 21.48
N VAL A 104 8.83 -6.64 20.64
CA VAL A 104 9.89 -7.27 19.81
C VAL A 104 9.46 -7.33 18.36
N GLY A 105 10.30 -6.84 17.45
CA GLY A 105 10.09 -6.92 16.00
C GLY A 105 11.00 -7.93 15.32
N GLY A 106 10.43 -8.70 14.39
CA GLY A 106 11.19 -9.61 13.54
C GLY A 106 10.36 -10.17 12.39
N THR A 107 11.03 -10.65 11.36
CA THR A 107 10.37 -11.30 10.21
C THR A 107 9.70 -12.62 10.62
N PRO A 108 8.86 -13.23 9.77
CA PRO A 108 8.25 -14.53 10.05
C PRO A 108 9.25 -15.61 10.45
N TRP A 109 10.49 -15.55 9.97
CA TRP A 109 11.57 -16.46 10.36
C TRP A 109 11.94 -16.41 11.84
N LEU A 110 11.77 -15.27 12.52
CA LEU A 110 11.94 -15.18 13.97
C LEU A 110 10.81 -15.95 14.67
N TRP A 111 9.57 -15.64 14.32
CA TRP A 111 8.38 -16.07 15.04
C TRP A 111 7.97 -17.52 14.78
N SER A 112 8.46 -18.12 13.69
CA SER A 112 8.24 -19.54 13.38
C SER A 112 9.26 -20.49 14.04
N ARG A 113 10.22 -19.95 14.80
CA ARG A 113 11.23 -20.77 15.48
C ARG A 113 10.63 -21.45 16.72
N PRO A 114 10.95 -22.74 16.97
CA PRO A 114 10.45 -23.46 18.15
C PRO A 114 10.77 -22.75 19.47
N GLU A 115 11.95 -22.08 19.55
CA GLU A 115 12.39 -21.39 20.76
C GLU A 115 11.52 -20.18 21.11
N PHE A 116 10.81 -19.61 20.12
CA PHE A 116 9.88 -18.50 20.33
C PHE A 116 8.42 -18.96 20.52
N ALA A 117 8.17 -20.26 20.71
CA ALA A 117 6.82 -20.75 20.98
C ALA A 117 6.23 -20.07 22.23
N SER A 118 5.05 -19.47 22.09
CA SER A 118 4.36 -18.72 23.16
C SER A 118 5.19 -17.59 23.79
N ALA A 119 6.17 -17.02 23.07
CA ALA A 119 7.09 -16.01 23.60
C ALA A 119 6.41 -14.65 23.84
N VAL A 120 5.29 -14.37 23.16
CA VAL A 120 4.53 -13.12 23.30
C VAL A 120 3.05 -13.38 23.52
N ASP A 121 2.36 -12.43 24.15
CA ASP A 121 0.91 -12.53 24.41
C ASP A 121 0.08 -12.21 23.16
N VAL A 122 0.58 -11.29 22.33
CA VAL A 122 -0.06 -10.86 21.08
C VAL A 122 1.00 -10.66 20.02
N LEU A 123 0.79 -11.21 18.83
CA LEU A 123 1.60 -10.93 17.64
C LEU A 123 0.81 -10.02 16.68
N VAL A 124 1.34 -8.84 16.39
CA VAL A 124 0.82 -7.92 15.38
C VAL A 124 1.48 -8.22 14.05
N VAL A 125 0.70 -8.60 13.08
CA VAL A 125 1.12 -8.87 11.69
C VAL A 125 0.75 -7.66 10.85
N ASP A 126 1.74 -6.86 10.47
CA ASP A 126 1.51 -5.77 9.52
C ASP A 126 1.66 -6.27 8.07
N GLU A 127 0.96 -5.60 7.15
CA GLU A 127 0.82 -6.03 5.75
C GLU A 127 0.33 -7.48 5.61
N ALA A 128 -0.61 -7.90 6.46
CA ALA A 128 -1.18 -9.25 6.46
C ALA A 128 -1.94 -9.61 5.16
N GLY A 129 -2.22 -8.64 4.30
CA GLY A 129 -2.66 -8.84 2.92
C GLY A 129 -1.58 -9.44 2.01
N GLN A 130 -0.30 -9.39 2.43
CA GLN A 130 0.84 -9.92 1.68
C GLN A 130 1.54 -11.08 2.41
N LEU A 131 1.16 -11.39 3.64
CA LEU A 131 1.68 -12.55 4.35
C LEU A 131 0.83 -13.77 4.02
N SER A 132 1.46 -14.86 3.53
CA SER A 132 0.73 -16.09 3.20
C SER A 132 0.03 -16.68 4.42
N LEU A 133 -1.07 -17.38 4.17
CA LEU A 133 -1.75 -18.13 5.21
C LEU A 133 -0.81 -19.14 5.87
N ALA A 134 0.03 -19.82 5.09
CA ALA A 134 1.02 -20.77 5.61
C ALA A 134 2.02 -20.10 6.58
N ASN A 135 2.58 -18.93 6.19
CA ASN A 135 3.47 -18.16 7.08
C ASN A 135 2.72 -17.67 8.33
N THR A 136 1.47 -17.27 8.19
CA THR A 136 0.65 -16.84 9.34
C THR A 136 0.41 -17.96 10.31
N VAL A 137 0.12 -19.17 9.83
CA VAL A 137 0.00 -20.37 10.68
C VAL A 137 1.34 -20.69 11.34
N ALA A 138 2.46 -20.60 10.62
CA ALA A 138 3.78 -20.86 11.20
C ALA A 138 4.12 -19.89 12.34
N VAL A 139 3.87 -18.57 12.16
CA VAL A 139 4.15 -17.57 13.20
C VAL A 139 3.15 -17.60 14.36
N SER A 140 1.97 -18.19 14.18
CA SER A 140 0.96 -18.28 15.25
C SER A 140 1.41 -19.13 16.42
N THR A 141 2.41 -19.99 16.25
CA THR A 141 3.02 -20.77 17.33
C THR A 141 3.68 -19.91 18.41
N SER A 142 4.09 -18.69 18.06
CA SER A 142 4.76 -17.75 18.98
C SER A 142 3.81 -17.01 19.92
N THR A 143 2.51 -17.12 19.72
CA THR A 143 1.52 -16.33 20.47
C THR A 143 0.19 -17.07 20.61
N ARG A 144 -0.63 -16.64 21.56
CA ARG A 144 -2.03 -17.08 21.70
C ARG A 144 -3.01 -16.17 20.94
N ASN A 145 -2.60 -14.95 20.58
CA ASN A 145 -3.49 -13.97 19.98
C ASN A 145 -2.81 -13.27 18.79
N LEU A 146 -3.51 -13.18 17.66
CA LEU A 146 -3.06 -12.49 16.46
C LEU A 146 -3.85 -11.19 16.22
N VAL A 147 -3.14 -10.15 15.79
CA VAL A 147 -3.75 -8.96 15.18
C VAL A 147 -3.24 -8.86 13.76
N LEU A 148 -4.13 -9.02 12.78
CA LEU A 148 -3.82 -9.01 11.36
C LEU A 148 -4.19 -7.64 10.78
N LEU A 149 -3.20 -6.83 10.44
CA LEU A 149 -3.39 -5.51 9.82
C LEU A 149 -2.96 -5.57 8.36
N GLY A 150 -3.76 -5.10 7.44
CA GLY A 150 -3.37 -5.10 6.04
C GLY A 150 -4.52 -4.71 5.11
N ASP A 151 -4.31 -4.92 3.82
CA ASP A 151 -5.32 -4.65 2.82
C ASP A 151 -5.13 -5.58 1.60
N PRO A 152 -5.98 -6.60 1.45
CA PRO A 152 -5.91 -7.50 0.30
C PRO A 152 -6.30 -6.85 -1.04
N GLN A 153 -6.89 -5.65 -1.03
CA GLN A 153 -7.16 -4.88 -2.25
C GLN A 153 -5.94 -4.07 -2.73
N GLN A 154 -4.83 -4.09 -1.98
CA GLN A 154 -3.54 -3.57 -2.43
C GLN A 154 -2.71 -4.71 -3.02
N LEU A 155 -1.38 -4.64 -2.98
CA LEU A 155 -0.54 -5.68 -3.60
C LEU A 155 -0.79 -7.06 -2.98
N ASP A 156 -0.93 -8.04 -3.86
CA ASP A 156 -0.95 -9.44 -3.49
C ASP A 156 0.44 -9.91 -3.05
N GLN A 157 0.47 -11.04 -2.36
CA GLN A 157 1.72 -11.73 -2.07
C GLN A 157 2.42 -12.12 -3.38
N PRO A 158 3.73 -11.84 -3.53
CA PRO A 158 4.49 -12.35 -4.69
C PRO A 158 4.59 -13.88 -4.61
N LEU A 159 4.06 -14.56 -5.62
CA LEU A 159 4.16 -16.00 -5.77
C LEU A 159 5.32 -16.36 -6.71
N GLN A 160 6.16 -17.30 -6.30
CA GLN A 160 7.30 -17.79 -7.10
C GLN A 160 7.04 -19.13 -7.80
N GLY A 161 5.85 -19.68 -7.67
CA GLY A 161 5.48 -20.96 -8.26
C GLY A 161 3.98 -21.18 -8.28
N ALA A 162 3.54 -22.31 -8.86
CA ALA A 162 2.16 -22.75 -8.80
C ALA A 162 1.90 -23.43 -7.44
N HIS A 163 0.81 -23.07 -6.81
CA HIS A 163 0.36 -23.64 -5.54
C HIS A 163 -1.00 -24.33 -5.71
N PRO A 164 -1.35 -25.28 -4.86
CA PRO A 164 -2.70 -25.80 -4.80
C PRO A 164 -3.72 -24.67 -4.53
N PRO A 165 -4.96 -24.79 -5.01
CA PRO A 165 -5.99 -23.79 -4.77
C PRO A 165 -6.15 -23.46 -3.27
N GLY A 166 -6.10 -22.17 -2.93
CA GLY A 166 -6.21 -21.66 -1.56
C GLY A 166 -4.89 -21.53 -0.79
N ALA A 167 -3.83 -22.20 -1.21
CA ALA A 167 -2.51 -22.08 -0.55
C ALA A 167 -1.81 -20.75 -0.88
N GLU A 168 -2.17 -20.13 -1.99
CA GLU A 168 -1.73 -18.80 -2.41
C GLU A 168 -2.41 -17.65 -1.64
N ALA A 169 -3.46 -17.95 -0.88
CA ALA A 169 -4.19 -16.91 -0.16
C ALA A 169 -3.32 -16.23 0.90
N SER A 170 -3.44 -14.92 1.01
CA SER A 170 -2.92 -14.19 2.17
C SER A 170 -3.81 -14.43 3.40
N ALA A 171 -3.27 -14.18 4.59
CA ALA A 171 -4.03 -14.30 5.84
C ALA A 171 -5.34 -13.51 5.81
N LEU A 172 -5.28 -12.23 5.42
CA LEU A 172 -6.48 -11.40 5.33
C LEU A 172 -7.38 -11.78 4.15
N GLY A 173 -6.82 -12.21 3.02
CA GLY A 173 -7.59 -12.73 1.89
C GLY A 173 -8.40 -13.96 2.27
N HIS A 174 -7.82 -14.86 3.08
CA HIS A 174 -8.52 -16.02 3.63
C HIS A 174 -9.69 -15.62 4.55
N VAL A 175 -9.46 -14.65 5.44
CA VAL A 175 -10.52 -14.16 6.34
C VAL A 175 -11.65 -13.47 5.58
N LEU A 176 -11.33 -12.70 4.54
CA LEU A 176 -12.31 -12.04 3.67
C LEU A 176 -13.17 -13.05 2.89
N ALA A 177 -12.63 -14.24 2.58
CA ALA A 177 -13.34 -15.29 1.86
C ALA A 177 -14.00 -14.82 0.54
N GLY A 178 -13.28 -13.97 -0.21
CA GLY A 178 -13.72 -13.43 -1.50
C GLY A 178 -14.51 -12.12 -1.45
N GLU A 179 -14.85 -11.63 -0.25
CA GLU A 179 -15.47 -10.30 -0.10
C GLU A 179 -14.46 -9.19 -0.35
N PRO A 180 -14.84 -8.09 -1.01
CA PRO A 180 -13.93 -6.95 -1.22
C PRO A 180 -13.62 -6.17 0.05
N THR A 181 -14.59 -6.12 0.99
CA THR A 181 -14.48 -5.40 2.26
C THR A 181 -14.76 -6.31 3.45
N MET A 182 -14.07 -6.05 4.58
CA MET A 182 -14.20 -6.86 5.79
C MET A 182 -15.63 -6.85 6.32
N PRO A 183 -16.30 -8.01 6.40
CA PRO A 183 -17.58 -8.16 7.08
C PRO A 183 -17.44 -7.93 8.59
N ARG A 184 -18.46 -7.34 9.22
CA ARG A 184 -18.43 -6.99 10.66
C ARG A 184 -18.24 -8.20 11.58
N GLU A 185 -18.72 -9.35 11.18
CA GLU A 185 -18.61 -10.60 11.93
C GLU A 185 -17.21 -11.25 11.82
N ARG A 186 -16.39 -10.81 10.87
CA ARG A 186 -15.04 -11.35 10.64
C ARG A 186 -13.92 -10.40 11.04
N GLY A 187 -14.21 -9.14 11.26
CA GLY A 187 -13.18 -8.16 11.60
C GLY A 187 -13.63 -6.71 11.50
N LEU A 188 -12.66 -5.84 11.37
CA LEU A 188 -12.88 -4.41 11.28
C LEU A 188 -12.49 -3.90 9.88
N PHE A 189 -13.28 -2.99 9.35
CA PHE A 189 -12.97 -2.21 8.16
C PHE A 189 -12.73 -0.75 8.57
N GLN A 190 -11.56 -0.20 8.26
CA GLN A 190 -11.27 1.22 8.47
C GLN A 190 -11.85 2.03 7.30
N ASP A 191 -12.98 2.65 7.52
CA ASP A 191 -13.78 3.32 6.49
C ASP A 191 -13.35 4.77 6.19
N ARG A 192 -12.29 5.27 6.83
CA ARG A 192 -11.79 6.63 6.67
C ARG A 192 -10.37 6.67 6.15
N THR A 193 -10.13 7.41 5.05
CA THR A 193 -8.77 7.72 4.61
C THR A 193 -8.36 9.12 5.10
N ARG A 194 -7.09 9.24 5.51
CA ARG A 194 -6.41 10.48 5.88
C ARG A 194 -5.39 10.90 4.84
N ARG A 195 -5.54 10.39 3.61
CA ARG A 195 -4.63 10.65 2.50
C ARG A 195 -5.33 11.27 1.29
N LEU A 196 -6.39 10.61 0.82
CA LEU A 196 -6.98 10.89 -0.49
C LEU A 196 -7.94 12.08 -0.42
N HIS A 197 -7.77 13.05 -1.32
CA HIS A 197 -8.80 14.07 -1.55
C HIS A 197 -10.16 13.40 -1.85
N PRO A 198 -11.31 13.96 -1.46
CA PRO A 198 -12.63 13.37 -1.70
C PRO A 198 -12.88 12.91 -3.13
N ASP A 199 -12.52 13.74 -4.14
CA ASP A 199 -12.69 13.41 -5.55
C ASP A 199 -11.88 12.21 -6.00
N LEU A 200 -10.68 12.04 -5.44
CA LEU A 200 -9.81 10.88 -5.69
C LEU A 200 -10.30 9.65 -4.93
N CYS A 201 -10.75 9.84 -3.70
CA CYS A 201 -11.30 8.79 -2.86
C CYS A 201 -12.53 8.15 -3.49
N ARG A 202 -13.36 8.90 -4.20
CA ARG A 202 -14.55 8.40 -4.88
C ARG A 202 -14.23 7.22 -5.79
N PHE A 203 -13.24 7.36 -6.68
CA PHE A 203 -12.82 6.25 -7.54
C PHE A 203 -12.34 5.05 -6.73
N THR A 204 -11.42 5.27 -5.78
CA THR A 204 -10.86 4.22 -4.95
C THR A 204 -11.93 3.48 -4.18
N SER A 205 -12.89 4.19 -3.60
CA SER A 205 -14.00 3.65 -2.82
C SER A 205 -14.94 2.79 -3.67
N GLU A 206 -15.40 3.32 -4.82
CA GLU A 206 -16.31 2.63 -5.72
C GLU A 206 -15.67 1.39 -6.37
N ALA A 207 -14.42 1.50 -6.83
CA ALA A 207 -13.77 0.44 -7.59
C ALA A 207 -13.28 -0.74 -6.72
N PHE A 208 -12.89 -0.49 -5.45
CA PHE A 208 -12.18 -1.47 -4.64
C PHE A 208 -12.82 -1.74 -3.27
N TYR A 209 -13.67 -0.84 -2.75
CA TYR A 209 -14.19 -0.93 -1.39
C TYR A 209 -15.71 -0.74 -1.29
N GLU A 210 -16.46 -1.11 -2.33
CA GLU A 210 -17.94 -1.12 -2.36
C GLU A 210 -18.58 0.21 -1.95
N GLY A 211 -17.91 1.34 -2.19
CA GLY A 211 -18.36 2.66 -1.78
C GLY A 211 -18.21 2.95 -0.29
N ARG A 212 -17.59 2.06 0.50
CA ARG A 212 -17.49 2.18 1.97
C ARG A 212 -16.36 3.08 2.45
N LEU A 213 -15.34 3.33 1.63
CA LEU A 213 -14.23 4.22 2.00
C LEU A 213 -14.64 5.67 1.79
N THR A 214 -14.43 6.51 2.79
CA THR A 214 -14.68 7.95 2.73
C THR A 214 -13.44 8.74 3.15
N SER A 215 -13.31 9.98 2.65
CA SER A 215 -12.24 10.89 3.08
C SER A 215 -12.63 11.61 4.36
N GLU A 216 -11.61 11.94 5.18
CA GLU A 216 -11.80 12.95 6.23
C GLU A 216 -12.07 14.32 5.59
N GLU A 217 -12.98 15.10 6.18
CA GLU A 217 -13.47 16.38 5.59
C GLU A 217 -12.36 17.40 5.35
N TRP A 218 -11.35 17.43 6.21
CA TRP A 218 -10.23 18.36 6.10
C TRP A 218 -9.32 18.10 4.88
N LEU A 219 -9.40 16.92 4.26
CA LEU A 219 -8.67 16.56 3.05
C LEU A 219 -9.21 17.30 1.80
N ALA A 220 -10.42 17.86 1.85
CA ALA A 220 -10.96 18.70 0.78
C ALA A 220 -10.16 20.00 0.55
N ARG A 221 -9.26 20.35 1.48
CA ARG A 221 -8.33 21.48 1.32
C ARG A 221 -7.17 21.17 0.39
N GLN A 222 -6.87 19.89 0.17
CA GLN A 222 -5.80 19.48 -0.73
C GLN A 222 -6.15 19.86 -2.18
N GLY A 223 -5.14 20.21 -2.96
CA GLY A 223 -5.37 20.53 -4.37
C GLY A 223 -4.09 20.83 -5.10
N LEU A 224 -4.16 20.83 -6.41
CA LEU A 224 -3.08 21.18 -7.31
C LEU A 224 -3.49 22.43 -8.09
N ALA A 225 -2.67 23.47 -8.08
CA ALA A 225 -2.84 24.66 -8.87
C ALA A 225 -1.61 24.83 -9.79
N GLY A 226 -1.86 25.06 -11.08
CA GLY A 226 -0.78 25.21 -12.05
C GLY A 226 -1.30 25.30 -13.47
N PRO A 227 -0.40 25.42 -14.44
CA PRO A 227 -0.76 25.45 -15.85
C PRO A 227 -1.32 24.11 -16.31
N GLY A 228 -2.10 24.18 -17.39
CA GLY A 228 -2.56 23.03 -18.13
C GLY A 228 -3.67 22.20 -17.46
N ARG A 229 -3.85 20.99 -17.98
CA ARG A 229 -4.97 20.08 -17.65
C ARG A 229 -4.86 19.39 -16.28
N PHE A 230 -3.75 19.55 -15.57
CA PHE A 230 -3.50 18.94 -14.28
C PHE A 230 -3.80 19.87 -13.08
N SER A 231 -4.47 20.96 -13.28
CA SER A 231 -5.00 21.76 -12.18
C SER A 231 -6.21 21.06 -11.54
N GLY A 232 -6.41 21.26 -10.23
CA GLY A 232 -7.53 20.73 -9.46
C GLY A 232 -7.22 19.41 -8.74
N THR A 233 -8.21 18.51 -8.68
CA THR A 233 -8.17 17.29 -7.88
C THR A 233 -8.79 16.09 -8.62
N GLY A 234 -8.66 14.88 -8.05
CA GLY A 234 -9.34 13.69 -8.56
C GLY A 234 -8.54 12.92 -9.59
N VAL A 235 -9.24 12.34 -10.55
CA VAL A 235 -8.63 11.44 -11.55
C VAL A 235 -8.55 12.11 -12.93
N ARG A 236 -7.53 11.75 -13.71
CA ARG A 236 -7.34 12.24 -15.10
C ARG A 236 -6.97 11.07 -16.01
N PHE A 237 -7.59 11.00 -17.17
CA PHE A 237 -7.17 10.08 -18.22
C PHE A 237 -6.47 10.84 -19.34
N VAL A 238 -5.30 10.35 -19.74
CA VAL A 238 -4.50 10.92 -20.83
C VAL A 238 -4.38 9.89 -21.92
N PRO A 239 -5.21 9.96 -22.97
CA PRO A 239 -5.14 9.03 -24.08
C PRO A 239 -3.87 9.29 -24.91
N VAL A 240 -3.11 8.23 -25.16
CA VAL A 240 -1.94 8.24 -26.03
C VAL A 240 -2.12 7.13 -27.07
N PRO A 241 -2.55 7.45 -28.30
CA PRO A 241 -2.69 6.46 -29.36
C PRO A 241 -1.34 5.88 -29.78
N HIS A 242 -1.18 4.56 -29.67
CA HIS A 242 -0.04 3.82 -30.18
C HIS A 242 -0.43 2.38 -30.49
N ALA A 243 0.39 1.66 -31.26
CA ALA A 243 0.15 0.27 -31.66
C ALA A 243 1.46 -0.52 -31.65
N GLY A 244 1.38 -1.82 -31.36
CA GLY A 244 2.53 -2.72 -31.35
C GLY A 244 3.37 -2.70 -30.06
N ASN A 245 3.09 -1.80 -29.12
CA ASN A 245 3.81 -1.71 -27.86
C ASN A 245 3.33 -2.80 -26.89
N ARG A 246 4.26 -3.47 -26.23
CA ARG A 246 3.97 -4.59 -25.32
C ARG A 246 4.27 -4.25 -23.86
N ASN A 247 5.52 -3.98 -23.53
CA ASN A 247 5.99 -3.74 -22.15
C ASN A 247 6.69 -2.40 -21.96
N ASP A 248 6.79 -1.62 -23.01
CA ASP A 248 7.28 -0.24 -23.05
C ASP A 248 6.57 0.54 -24.15
N SER A 249 6.45 1.84 -23.98
CA SER A 249 5.89 2.80 -24.94
C SER A 249 6.67 4.11 -24.87
N PRO A 250 7.50 4.38 -25.88
CA PRO A 250 8.17 5.68 -26.00
C PRO A 250 7.18 6.83 -26.10
N GLU A 251 6.00 6.62 -26.70
CA GLU A 251 4.97 7.64 -26.86
C GLU A 251 4.38 8.03 -25.50
N GLU A 252 4.04 7.04 -24.64
CA GLU A 252 3.57 7.32 -23.28
C GLU A 252 4.68 7.98 -22.46
N ALA A 253 5.94 7.51 -22.58
CA ALA A 253 7.07 8.11 -21.87
C ALA A 253 7.29 9.57 -22.24
N ALA A 254 7.18 9.91 -23.53
CA ALA A 254 7.28 11.29 -24.01
C ALA A 254 6.14 12.17 -23.45
N VAL A 255 4.92 11.67 -23.45
CA VAL A 255 3.75 12.39 -22.89
C VAL A 255 3.91 12.59 -21.39
N VAL A 256 4.29 11.54 -20.63
CA VAL A 256 4.55 11.64 -19.19
C VAL A 256 5.65 12.67 -18.91
N ALA A 257 6.71 12.67 -19.71
CA ALA A 257 7.80 13.64 -19.58
C ALA A 257 7.34 15.08 -19.82
N SER A 258 6.54 15.30 -20.85
CA SER A 258 5.96 16.62 -21.14
C SER A 258 5.07 17.11 -20.01
N LEU A 259 4.17 16.27 -19.53
CA LEU A 259 3.23 16.61 -18.45
C LEU A 259 3.94 17.01 -17.15
N ILE A 260 4.98 16.27 -16.77
CA ILE A 260 5.69 16.55 -15.51
C ILE A 260 6.53 17.82 -15.64
N ARG A 261 7.18 18.05 -16.79
CA ARG A 261 7.90 19.30 -17.04
C ARG A 261 6.94 20.50 -17.02
N GLU A 262 5.80 20.40 -17.69
CA GLU A 262 4.77 21.45 -17.67
C GLU A 262 4.35 21.79 -16.21
N LEU A 263 4.17 20.81 -15.37
CA LEU A 263 3.81 21.01 -13.97
C LEU A 263 4.96 21.65 -13.16
N VAL A 264 6.14 21.03 -13.18
CA VAL A 264 7.25 21.43 -12.31
C VAL A 264 7.92 22.71 -12.79
N GLU A 265 8.23 22.80 -14.09
CA GLU A 265 8.89 23.96 -14.70
C GLU A 265 7.91 25.10 -14.92
N GLY A 266 6.62 24.80 -15.08
CA GLY A 266 5.54 25.79 -15.17
C GLY A 266 5.12 26.39 -13.82
N GLY A 267 5.81 26.03 -12.72
CA GLY A 267 5.59 26.64 -11.42
C GLY A 267 4.30 26.21 -10.72
N ALA A 268 3.83 25.00 -10.96
CA ALA A 268 2.67 24.46 -10.25
C ALA A 268 2.90 24.43 -8.73
N THR A 269 1.82 24.59 -7.99
CA THR A 269 1.79 24.48 -6.53
C THR A 269 0.78 23.45 -6.09
N TRP A 270 0.98 22.86 -4.93
CA TRP A 270 -0.01 21.99 -4.31
C TRP A 270 -0.30 22.46 -2.89
N THR A 271 -1.53 22.28 -2.45
CA THR A 271 -2.00 22.62 -1.10
C THR A 271 -2.10 21.36 -0.27
N ASP A 272 -1.48 21.37 0.91
CA ASP A 272 -1.53 20.24 1.83
C ASP A 272 -2.88 20.18 2.60
N ALA A 273 -3.06 19.13 3.37
CA ALA A 273 -4.26 18.91 4.19
C ALA A 273 -4.47 19.99 5.27
N GLY A 274 -3.41 20.71 5.67
CA GLY A 274 -3.48 21.88 6.55
C GLY A 274 -3.90 23.17 5.83
N GLY A 275 -4.04 23.13 4.51
CA GLY A 275 -4.36 24.30 3.68
C GLY A 275 -3.14 25.16 3.33
N ARG A 276 -1.92 24.67 3.51
CA ARG A 276 -0.69 25.42 3.17
C ARG A 276 -0.24 25.09 1.76
N PRO A 277 0.04 26.12 0.94
CA PRO A 277 0.57 25.94 -0.40
C PRO A 277 2.08 25.61 -0.36
N HIS A 278 2.50 24.73 -1.26
CA HIS A 278 3.89 24.31 -1.48
C HIS A 278 4.19 24.36 -2.97
N ALA A 279 5.41 24.76 -3.36
CA ALA A 279 5.85 24.59 -4.75
C ALA A 279 5.89 23.09 -5.10
N LEU A 280 5.37 22.73 -6.26
CA LEU A 280 5.46 21.36 -6.75
C LEU A 280 6.88 21.08 -7.26
N THR A 281 7.49 20.02 -6.79
CA THR A 281 8.84 19.58 -7.16
C THR A 281 8.82 18.21 -7.81
N TRP A 282 9.94 17.78 -8.39
CA TRP A 282 10.14 16.42 -8.91
C TRP A 282 9.87 15.33 -7.86
N ALA A 283 10.11 15.62 -6.58
CA ALA A 283 9.85 14.71 -5.47
C ALA A 283 8.36 14.51 -5.18
N ASP A 284 7.51 15.44 -5.62
CA ASP A 284 6.06 15.46 -5.38
C ASP A 284 5.26 14.71 -6.45
N VAL A 285 5.93 14.13 -7.46
CA VAL A 285 5.30 13.36 -8.51
C VAL A 285 5.84 11.93 -8.51
N LEU A 286 4.95 10.94 -8.38
CA LEU A 286 5.26 9.53 -8.57
C LEU A 286 4.85 9.08 -9.96
N VAL A 287 5.76 8.43 -10.68
CA VAL A 287 5.46 7.78 -11.95
C VAL A 287 5.53 6.27 -11.80
N VAL A 288 4.41 5.62 -11.98
CA VAL A 288 4.23 4.19 -11.79
C VAL A 288 4.06 3.50 -13.14
N ALA A 289 4.67 2.36 -13.33
CA ALA A 289 4.48 1.54 -14.53
C ALA A 289 4.38 0.04 -14.17
N PRO A 290 3.71 -0.79 -15.00
CA PRO A 290 3.57 -2.21 -14.74
C PRO A 290 4.84 -3.02 -15.04
N TYR A 291 5.71 -2.50 -15.91
CA TYR A 291 6.88 -3.20 -16.44
C TYR A 291 8.17 -2.41 -16.22
N ASN A 292 9.26 -3.13 -15.91
CA ASN A 292 10.59 -2.51 -15.75
C ASN A 292 11.10 -1.83 -17.04
N ALA A 293 10.71 -2.33 -18.23
CA ALA A 293 11.06 -1.70 -19.51
C ALA A 293 10.46 -0.29 -19.60
N GLN A 294 9.18 -0.12 -19.24
CA GLN A 294 8.55 1.20 -19.20
C GLN A 294 9.16 2.11 -18.14
N VAL A 295 9.51 1.55 -16.97
CA VAL A 295 10.24 2.31 -15.94
C VAL A 295 11.56 2.86 -16.49
N ALA A 296 12.33 2.03 -17.21
CA ALA A 296 13.60 2.44 -17.81
C ALA A 296 13.40 3.50 -18.90
N GLU A 297 12.37 3.35 -19.74
CA GLU A 297 12.03 4.30 -20.80
C GLU A 297 11.69 5.68 -20.24
N ILE A 298 10.82 5.73 -19.24
CA ILE A 298 10.44 6.98 -18.57
C ILE A 298 11.64 7.58 -17.80
N ALA A 299 12.43 6.77 -17.09
CA ALA A 299 13.60 7.25 -16.35
C ALA A 299 14.67 7.85 -17.26
N ARG A 300 14.80 7.34 -18.51
CA ARG A 300 15.69 7.92 -19.53
C ARG A 300 15.19 9.29 -19.97
N ALA A 301 13.87 9.45 -20.16
CA ALA A 301 13.25 10.72 -20.54
C ALA A 301 13.22 11.75 -19.38
N LEU A 302 13.19 11.28 -18.14
CA LEU A 302 13.06 12.06 -16.91
C LEU A 302 13.98 11.56 -15.79
N PRO A 303 15.30 11.80 -15.83
CA PRO A 303 16.23 11.30 -14.82
C PRO A 303 15.99 11.81 -13.40
N ALA A 304 15.38 12.99 -13.25
CA ALA A 304 15.07 13.59 -11.95
C ALA A 304 13.77 13.07 -11.32
N ALA A 305 12.93 12.35 -12.07
CA ALA A 305 11.62 11.93 -11.60
C ALA A 305 11.71 10.64 -10.74
N ARG A 306 10.74 10.50 -9.84
CA ARG A 306 10.56 9.29 -9.04
C ARG A 306 9.78 8.26 -9.86
N VAL A 307 10.50 7.41 -10.61
CA VAL A 307 9.91 6.37 -11.47
C VAL A 307 10.12 4.99 -10.87
N GLY A 308 9.12 4.13 -10.97
CA GLY A 308 9.23 2.74 -10.52
C GLY A 308 8.01 1.89 -10.80
N THR A 309 8.15 0.60 -10.51
CA THR A 309 6.99 -0.31 -10.52
C THR A 309 6.08 -0.06 -9.32
N VAL A 310 4.88 -0.61 -9.40
CA VAL A 310 3.89 -0.53 -8.31
C VAL A 310 4.48 -0.99 -6.97
N ASP A 311 5.28 -2.06 -7.01
CA ASP A 311 5.91 -2.65 -5.82
C ASP A 311 6.93 -1.70 -5.15
N LYS A 312 7.68 -0.91 -5.95
CA LYS A 312 8.68 0.05 -5.45
C LYS A 312 8.06 1.18 -4.61
N PHE A 313 6.82 1.56 -4.93
CA PHE A 313 6.15 2.67 -4.28
C PHE A 313 5.18 2.26 -3.18
N GLN A 314 5.20 1.01 -2.75
CA GLN A 314 4.41 0.57 -1.62
C GLN A 314 4.77 1.39 -0.35
N GLY A 315 3.75 1.83 0.38
CA GLY A 315 3.92 2.69 1.56
C GLY A 315 4.23 4.17 1.27
N GLN A 316 4.62 4.53 0.03
CA GLN A 316 4.91 5.91 -0.34
C GLN A 316 3.66 6.66 -0.81
N GLU A 317 3.74 7.98 -0.80
CA GLU A 317 2.68 8.87 -1.29
C GLU A 317 3.26 10.18 -1.85
N ALA A 318 2.49 10.86 -2.67
CA ALA A 318 2.85 12.16 -3.25
C ALA A 318 1.59 12.95 -3.60
N PRO A 319 1.67 14.27 -3.79
CA PRO A 319 0.56 15.05 -4.32
C PRO A 319 -0.01 14.52 -5.63
N VAL A 320 0.87 14.10 -6.54
CA VAL A 320 0.51 13.59 -7.87
C VAL A 320 1.04 12.18 -8.09
N SER A 321 0.21 11.28 -8.63
CA SER A 321 0.63 9.96 -9.13
C SER A 321 0.21 9.80 -10.59
N ILE A 322 1.13 9.36 -11.44
CA ILE A 322 0.89 9.09 -12.86
C ILE A 322 1.14 7.59 -13.11
N TYR A 323 0.16 6.89 -13.64
CA TYR A 323 0.27 5.48 -14.03
C TYR A 323 0.34 5.37 -15.55
N SER A 324 1.48 4.95 -16.08
CA SER A 324 1.72 4.69 -17.50
C SER A 324 1.54 3.21 -17.78
N MET A 325 0.60 2.82 -18.64
CA MET A 325 0.23 1.41 -18.85
C MET A 325 1.08 0.70 -19.92
N ALA A 326 1.78 1.44 -20.76
CA ALA A 326 2.74 0.97 -21.76
C ALA A 326 2.17 0.15 -22.92
N THR A 327 1.25 -0.75 -22.67
CA THR A 327 0.74 -1.73 -23.64
C THR A 327 -0.29 -1.11 -24.58
N SER A 328 -0.22 -1.41 -25.88
CA SER A 328 -1.11 -0.80 -26.87
C SER A 328 -2.52 -1.39 -26.85
N SER A 329 -2.67 -2.69 -26.65
CA SER A 329 -3.96 -3.40 -26.63
C SER A 329 -3.97 -4.56 -25.63
N PRO A 330 -5.13 -5.06 -25.19
CA PRO A 330 -5.21 -6.20 -24.28
C PRO A 330 -4.50 -7.46 -24.80
N GLU A 331 -4.50 -7.66 -26.11
CA GLU A 331 -3.89 -8.81 -26.78
C GLU A 331 -2.37 -8.76 -26.78
N GLU A 332 -1.79 -7.55 -26.70
CA GLU A 332 -0.34 -7.33 -26.70
C GLU A 332 0.29 -7.42 -25.30
N ALA A 333 -0.53 -7.54 -24.25
CA ALA A 333 -0.03 -7.62 -22.86
C ALA A 333 0.84 -8.87 -22.64
N PRO A 334 2.16 -8.74 -22.33
CA PRO A 334 3.08 -9.89 -22.27
C PRO A 334 2.76 -10.90 -21.18
N ARG A 335 2.15 -10.43 -20.08
CA ARG A 335 1.73 -11.23 -18.93
C ARG A 335 0.22 -11.44 -18.88
N GLY A 336 -0.46 -11.16 -20.02
CA GLY A 336 -1.89 -11.27 -20.16
C GLY A 336 -2.68 -10.13 -19.50
N MET A 337 -3.98 -10.13 -19.80
CA MET A 337 -4.91 -9.12 -19.33
C MET A 337 -4.98 -9.05 -17.79
N GLU A 338 -4.94 -10.19 -17.10
CA GLU A 338 -5.06 -10.23 -15.64
C GLU A 338 -3.94 -9.48 -14.91
N PHE A 339 -2.77 -9.42 -15.49
CA PHE A 339 -1.67 -8.64 -14.94
C PHE A 339 -1.83 -7.15 -15.24
N LEU A 340 -2.11 -6.78 -16.49
CA LEU A 340 -2.18 -5.39 -16.91
C LEU A 340 -3.36 -4.63 -16.26
N TYR A 341 -4.52 -5.29 -16.14
CA TYR A 341 -5.72 -4.71 -15.53
C TYR A 341 -5.91 -5.12 -14.06
N SER A 342 -4.87 -5.62 -13.41
CA SER A 342 -4.94 -6.01 -11.99
C SER A 342 -5.54 -4.89 -11.14
N LEU A 343 -6.63 -5.18 -10.43
CA LEU A 343 -7.29 -4.24 -9.53
C LEU A 343 -6.34 -3.75 -8.45
N ASN A 344 -5.54 -4.66 -7.89
CA ASN A 344 -4.57 -4.35 -6.85
C ASN A 344 -3.50 -3.36 -7.35
N ARG A 345 -2.98 -3.56 -8.57
CA ARG A 345 -2.00 -2.66 -9.18
C ARG A 345 -2.60 -1.29 -9.49
N LEU A 346 -3.79 -1.25 -10.05
CA LEU A 346 -4.50 0.00 -10.33
C LEU A 346 -4.82 0.74 -9.03
N ASN A 347 -5.32 0.03 -8.00
CA ASN A 347 -5.57 0.62 -6.68
C ASN A 347 -4.30 1.24 -6.11
N VAL A 348 -3.19 0.50 -6.07
CA VAL A 348 -1.93 1.02 -5.53
C VAL A 348 -1.42 2.20 -6.34
N ALA A 349 -1.40 2.11 -7.68
CA ALA A 349 -0.90 3.19 -8.53
C ALA A 349 -1.68 4.50 -8.34
N THR A 350 -3.01 4.43 -8.25
CA THR A 350 -3.86 5.62 -8.12
C THR A 350 -3.95 6.16 -6.70
N SER A 351 -3.96 5.29 -5.69
CA SER A 351 -4.08 5.67 -4.28
C SER A 351 -2.78 6.13 -3.62
N ARG A 352 -1.66 6.19 -4.38
CA ARG A 352 -0.44 6.90 -3.94
C ARG A 352 -0.60 8.41 -3.99
N ALA A 353 -1.53 8.92 -4.80
CA ALA A 353 -1.81 10.34 -4.90
C ALA A 353 -2.54 10.87 -3.66
N ARG A 354 -2.25 12.12 -3.29
CA ARG A 354 -3.02 12.89 -2.31
C ARG A 354 -4.07 13.76 -2.99
N CYS A 355 -3.70 14.41 -4.10
CA CYS A 355 -4.52 15.38 -4.81
C CYS A 355 -5.05 14.84 -6.15
N LEU A 356 -4.15 14.30 -6.98
CA LEU A 356 -4.48 13.95 -8.37
C LEU A 356 -3.79 12.66 -8.81
N ALA A 357 -4.56 11.73 -9.38
CA ALA A 357 -4.06 10.54 -10.05
C ALA A 357 -4.36 10.60 -11.55
N ALA A 358 -3.34 10.35 -12.38
CA ALA A 358 -3.50 10.27 -13.83
C ALA A 358 -3.19 8.87 -14.34
N VAL A 359 -3.95 8.40 -15.32
CA VAL A 359 -3.63 7.21 -16.12
C VAL A 359 -3.31 7.67 -17.53
N VAL A 360 -2.11 7.33 -17.99
CA VAL A 360 -1.61 7.55 -19.35
C VAL A 360 -1.63 6.22 -20.06
N ALA A 361 -2.41 6.08 -21.13
CA ALA A 361 -2.61 4.79 -21.76
C ALA A 361 -3.15 4.88 -23.19
N SER A 362 -2.95 3.80 -23.96
CA SER A 362 -3.60 3.63 -25.26
C SER A 362 -5.13 3.58 -25.12
N PRO A 363 -5.89 4.35 -25.93
CA PRO A 363 -7.35 4.25 -25.97
C PRO A 363 -7.87 2.85 -26.37
N ALA A 364 -7.05 2.03 -27.01
CA ALA A 364 -7.44 0.67 -27.36
C ALA A 364 -7.57 -0.25 -26.14
N LEU A 365 -6.97 0.09 -25.00
CA LEU A 365 -7.09 -0.67 -23.75
C LEU A 365 -8.52 -0.66 -23.17
N ILE A 366 -9.40 0.25 -23.58
CA ILE A 366 -10.82 0.22 -23.17
C ILE A 366 -11.68 -0.72 -24.04
N ARG A 367 -11.16 -1.19 -25.17
CA ARG A 367 -11.90 -2.07 -26.11
C ARG A 367 -11.67 -3.54 -25.80
N VAL A 368 -11.89 -3.93 -24.54
CA VAL A 368 -11.63 -5.28 -24.06
C VAL A 368 -12.73 -6.24 -24.54
N ARG A 369 -12.34 -7.38 -25.11
CA ARG A 369 -13.22 -8.51 -25.37
C ARG A 369 -13.17 -9.47 -24.18
N ALA A 370 -13.87 -9.14 -23.10
CA ALA A 370 -13.92 -9.97 -21.90
C ALA A 370 -14.65 -11.30 -22.21
N ARG A 371 -14.02 -12.42 -21.82
CA ARG A 371 -14.53 -13.79 -21.99
C ARG A 371 -15.07 -14.39 -20.71
N THR A 372 -14.77 -13.78 -19.58
CA THR A 372 -15.17 -14.25 -18.24
C THR A 372 -15.66 -13.08 -17.39
N PRO A 373 -16.53 -13.34 -16.37
CA PRO A 373 -16.94 -12.30 -15.42
C PRO A 373 -15.75 -11.63 -14.72
N ARG A 374 -14.68 -12.39 -14.44
CA ARG A 374 -13.44 -11.85 -13.85
C ARG A 374 -12.80 -10.82 -14.77
N GLN A 375 -12.61 -11.14 -16.05
CA GLN A 375 -12.05 -10.20 -17.02
C GLN A 375 -12.91 -8.95 -17.20
N MET A 376 -14.24 -9.10 -17.19
CA MET A 376 -15.17 -7.97 -17.23
C MET A 376 -14.98 -7.05 -16.02
N ARG A 377 -14.88 -7.61 -14.81
CA ARG A 377 -14.62 -6.84 -13.58
C ARG A 377 -13.29 -6.07 -13.65
N LEU A 378 -12.24 -6.69 -14.17
CA LEU A 378 -10.92 -6.04 -14.34
C LEU A 378 -11.00 -4.84 -15.29
N ALA A 379 -11.64 -5.02 -16.46
CA ALA A 379 -11.79 -3.95 -17.44
C ALA A 379 -12.68 -2.80 -16.93
N ASN A 380 -13.75 -3.13 -16.20
CA ASN A 380 -14.69 -2.15 -15.67
C ASN A 380 -14.04 -1.15 -14.70
N ALA A 381 -13.00 -1.54 -13.94
CA ALA A 381 -12.31 -0.60 -13.07
C ALA A 381 -11.58 0.50 -13.87
N LEU A 382 -10.92 0.14 -14.98
CA LEU A 382 -10.29 1.12 -15.87
C LEU A 382 -11.34 1.98 -16.58
N CYS A 383 -12.43 1.38 -17.07
CA CYS A 383 -13.55 2.14 -17.67
C CYS A 383 -14.12 3.13 -16.66
N ARG A 384 -14.34 2.71 -15.40
CA ARG A 384 -14.85 3.61 -14.34
C ARG A 384 -13.90 4.75 -14.02
N PHE A 385 -12.58 4.48 -14.02
CA PHE A 385 -11.58 5.55 -13.88
C PHE A 385 -11.72 6.61 -14.98
N ILE A 386 -11.88 6.17 -16.24
CA ILE A 386 -12.02 7.05 -17.40
C ILE A 386 -13.34 7.84 -17.36
N GLU A 387 -14.44 7.21 -16.97
CA GLU A 387 -15.73 7.90 -16.80
C GLU A 387 -15.62 9.03 -15.75
N LEU A 388 -14.99 8.77 -14.61
CA LEU A 388 -14.80 9.76 -13.56
C LEU A 388 -13.80 10.85 -13.94
N ALA A 389 -12.84 10.53 -14.81
CA ALA A 389 -11.90 11.53 -15.34
C ALA A 389 -12.58 12.57 -16.26
N GLY A 390 -13.78 12.25 -16.75
CA GLY A 390 -14.52 13.10 -17.68
C GLY A 390 -13.90 13.17 -19.08
N PRO A 391 -14.51 13.91 -20.00
CA PRO A 391 -13.97 14.09 -21.34
C PRO A 391 -12.61 14.79 -21.28
N THR A 392 -11.63 14.25 -22.00
CA THR A 392 -10.30 14.83 -22.15
C THR A 392 -10.41 16.13 -22.91
N GLY A 393 -10.36 17.26 -22.21
CA GLY A 393 -10.20 18.58 -22.80
C GLY A 393 -11.50 19.36 -23.03
N SER A 394 -12.12 19.83 -21.98
CA SER A 394 -12.77 21.12 -21.98
C SER A 394 -12.18 21.93 -20.82
N ALA A 395 -11.05 22.59 -21.08
CA ALA A 395 -10.71 23.77 -20.33
C ALA A 395 -11.76 24.80 -20.76
N GLY A 396 -12.71 25.11 -19.85
CA GLY A 396 -13.47 26.32 -19.89
C GLY A 396 -12.65 27.45 -19.27
#